data_43f8ddbf75d448202d9b0d32778a1a09
#
_entry.id   43f8ddbf75d448202d9b0d32778a1a09
#
_cell.length_a   1.000
_cell.length_b   1.000
_cell.length_c   1.000
_cell.angle_alpha   90.00
_cell.angle_beta   90.00
_cell.angle_gamma   90.00
#
_symmetry.space_group_name_H-M   'P 1'
#
loop_
_entity.id
_entity.type
_entity.pdbx_description
1 polymer ?
#
loop_
_entity_poly.entity_id
_entity_poly.type
_entity_poly.pdbx_seq_one_letter_code
_entity_poly.pdbx_strand_id
1 'polypeptide(L)'
;MRRLFVIGALAAGLVVVGSGEAHAQGYRTYMYVPGIPGSAVDENHKDWIEVLSMSQGVMGTKKSVACSDLSIMKYLDQAGPLLWVAAALGQVFPEIRIELVRPGLSNGVLYDIRINNAKVTSSQTSGSSELPAESVSFSYQSITLTYNIPDAKGALHPGVPQTISCQ
;
A
#
# COMPACT_ATOMS: atom_id res chain seq x y z
N MET A 1 -76.07 -4.25 34.73
CA MET A 1 -74.85 -3.41 34.86
C MET A 1 -73.70 -4.11 34.19
N ARG A 2 -73.45 -3.76 32.94
CA ARG A 2 -72.36 -4.35 32.09
C ARG A 2 -71.16 -3.39 32.14
N ARG A 3 -70.04 -3.84 32.73
CA ARG A 3 -68.79 -3.08 32.72
C ARG A 3 -67.99 -3.48 31.46
N LEU A 4 -67.76 -2.51 30.57
CA LEU A 4 -66.88 -2.63 29.42
C LEU A 4 -65.42 -2.43 29.88
N PHE A 5 -64.59 -3.43 29.64
CA PHE A 5 -63.15 -3.30 29.75
C PHE A 5 -62.60 -2.90 28.40
N VAL A 6 -62.01 -1.72 28.34
CA VAL A 6 -61.19 -1.26 27.18
C VAL A 6 -59.76 -1.75 27.39
N ILE A 7 -59.29 -2.66 26.57
CA ILE A 7 -57.90 -3.11 26.54
C ILE A 7 -57.18 -2.19 25.56
N GLY A 8 -56.33 -1.31 26.10
CA GLY A 8 -55.43 -0.50 25.32
C GLY A 8 -54.22 -1.33 24.85
N ALA A 9 -54.10 -1.50 23.53
CA ALA A 9 -52.90 -2.12 22.91
C ALA A 9 -51.78 -1.11 22.84
N LEU A 10 -50.71 -1.33 23.60
CA LEU A 10 -49.46 -0.58 23.50
C LEU A 10 -48.66 -1.16 22.34
N ALA A 11 -48.58 -0.45 21.22
CA ALA A 11 -47.69 -0.80 20.11
C ALA A 11 -46.27 -0.34 20.46
N ALA A 12 -45.41 -1.28 20.87
CA ALA A 12 -43.96 -1.04 21.01
C ALA A 12 -43.33 -0.99 19.62
N GLY A 13 -43.00 0.21 19.13
CA GLY A 13 -42.23 0.41 17.91
C GLY A 13 -40.78 -0.05 18.12
N LEU A 14 -40.37 -1.12 17.45
CA LEU A 14 -39.01 -1.60 17.41
C LEU A 14 -38.21 -0.69 16.47
N VAL A 15 -37.43 0.25 17.04
CA VAL A 15 -36.46 1.02 16.27
C VAL A 15 -35.25 0.11 15.98
N VAL A 16 -35.20 -0.44 14.77
CA VAL A 16 -34.00 -1.12 14.27
C VAL A 16 -32.96 -0.05 13.96
N VAL A 17 -32.06 0.20 14.91
CA VAL A 17 -30.84 0.99 14.66
C VAL A 17 -29.94 0.10 13.81
N GLY A 18 -29.95 0.33 12.48
CA GLY A 18 -28.98 -0.27 11.58
C GLY A 18 -27.59 0.21 11.98
N SER A 19 -26.81 -0.62 12.65
CA SER A 19 -25.39 -0.46 12.80
C SER A 19 -24.76 -0.58 11.42
N GLY A 20 -24.61 0.54 10.71
CA GLY A 20 -23.76 0.63 9.54
C GLY A 20 -22.35 0.27 9.99
N GLU A 21 -21.87 -0.91 9.61
CA GLU A 21 -20.48 -1.25 9.75
C GLU A 21 -19.70 -0.25 8.90
N ALA A 22 -19.07 0.71 9.57
CA ALA A 22 -18.05 1.54 8.95
C ALA A 22 -16.86 0.59 8.67
N HIS A 23 -16.87 -0.04 7.50
CA HIS A 23 -15.68 -0.68 6.99
C HIS A 23 -14.62 0.41 6.91
N ALA A 24 -13.66 0.39 7.82
CA ALA A 24 -12.45 1.16 7.67
C ALA A 24 -11.83 0.71 6.34
N GLN A 25 -11.98 1.52 5.29
CA GLN A 25 -11.34 1.27 4.02
C GLN A 25 -9.84 1.37 4.28
N GLY A 26 -9.20 0.19 4.43
CA GLY A 26 -7.77 0.09 4.65
C GLY A 26 -7.00 0.72 3.48
N TYR A 27 -5.83 1.27 3.76
CA TYR A 27 -4.92 1.72 2.70
C TYR A 27 -4.47 0.50 1.88
N ARG A 28 -4.21 0.73 0.58
CA ARG A 28 -3.59 -0.23 -0.32
C ARG A 28 -2.25 0.30 -0.77
N THR A 29 -1.30 -0.58 -0.96
CA THR A 29 0.04 -0.22 -1.43
C THR A 29 0.29 -0.87 -2.77
N TYR A 30 0.72 -0.07 -3.74
CA TYR A 30 1.04 -0.50 -5.09
C TYR A 30 2.47 -0.12 -5.44
N MET A 31 3.16 -0.98 -6.18
CA MET A 31 4.52 -0.74 -6.64
C MET A 31 4.60 -0.86 -8.16
N TYR A 32 5.17 0.15 -8.78
CA TYR A 32 5.52 0.16 -10.20
C TYR A 32 7.00 -0.14 -10.37
N VAL A 33 7.31 -1.16 -11.16
CA VAL A 33 8.67 -1.50 -11.59
C VAL A 33 8.71 -1.49 -13.11
N PRO A 34 9.54 -0.66 -13.76
CA PRO A 34 9.59 -0.59 -15.22
C PRO A 34 9.86 -1.95 -15.86
N GLY A 35 8.98 -2.39 -16.76
CA GLY A 35 9.11 -3.67 -17.47
C GLY A 35 8.74 -4.92 -16.66
N ILE A 36 8.29 -4.76 -15.42
CA ILE A 36 7.81 -5.88 -14.59
C ILE A 36 6.36 -5.62 -14.18
N PRO A 37 5.38 -6.13 -14.95
CA PRO A 37 3.97 -5.98 -14.61
C PRO A 37 3.59 -6.86 -13.42
N GLY A 38 2.79 -6.31 -12.52
CA GLY A 38 2.08 -7.03 -11.48
C GLY A 38 0.66 -7.40 -11.87
N SER A 39 -0.18 -7.74 -10.90
CA SER A 39 -1.56 -8.22 -11.12
C SER A 39 -2.63 -7.29 -10.58
N ALA A 40 -2.29 -6.04 -10.24
CA ALA A 40 -3.25 -5.07 -9.74
C ALA A 40 -4.29 -4.72 -10.83
N VAL A 41 -5.55 -4.66 -10.40
CA VAL A 41 -6.70 -4.32 -11.25
C VAL A 41 -7.28 -2.94 -10.93
N ASP A 42 -6.64 -2.19 -10.03
CA ASP A 42 -7.03 -0.83 -9.68
C ASP A 42 -6.96 0.09 -10.92
N GLU A 43 -7.91 0.99 -11.08
CA GLU A 43 -8.04 1.84 -12.27
C GLU A 43 -6.79 2.71 -12.52
N ASN A 44 -6.18 3.22 -11.44
CA ASN A 44 -5.01 4.10 -11.52
C ASN A 44 -3.68 3.33 -11.43
N HIS A 45 -3.72 2.07 -10.95
CA HIS A 45 -2.54 1.23 -10.71
C HIS A 45 -2.64 -0.09 -11.48
N LYS A 46 -3.28 -0.06 -12.67
CA LYS A 46 -3.40 -1.24 -13.51
C LYS A 46 -2.02 -1.81 -13.81
N ASP A 47 -1.89 -3.15 -13.66
CA ASP A 47 -0.66 -3.90 -13.88
C ASP A 47 0.50 -3.51 -12.93
N TRP A 48 0.22 -2.78 -11.84
CA TRP A 48 1.19 -2.59 -10.76
C TRP A 48 1.22 -3.84 -9.85
N ILE A 49 2.25 -3.93 -9.03
CA ILE A 49 2.41 -5.00 -8.04
C ILE A 49 1.67 -4.58 -6.77
N GLU A 50 0.77 -5.43 -6.26
CA GLU A 50 0.14 -5.22 -4.95
C GLU A 50 1.11 -5.59 -3.84
N VAL A 51 1.32 -4.67 -2.89
CA VAL A 51 2.25 -4.83 -1.77
C VAL A 51 1.47 -5.01 -0.48
N LEU A 52 1.72 -6.10 0.23
CA LEU A 52 1.09 -6.42 1.52
C LEU A 52 1.71 -5.63 2.67
N SER A 53 3.02 -5.54 2.67
CA SER A 53 3.79 -4.78 3.64
C SER A 53 5.11 -4.32 3.07
N MET A 54 5.64 -3.24 3.62
CA MET A 54 6.95 -2.73 3.25
C MET A 54 7.71 -2.27 4.49
N SER A 55 9.04 -2.29 4.40
CA SER A 55 9.93 -1.74 5.41
C SER A 55 11.13 -1.08 4.73
N GLN A 56 11.54 0.04 5.28
CA GLN A 56 12.72 0.78 4.89
C GLN A 56 13.24 1.57 6.08
N GLY A 57 14.48 1.99 6.04
CA GLY A 57 15.06 2.79 7.11
C GLY A 57 16.23 3.63 6.62
N VAL A 58 16.49 4.70 7.34
CA VAL A 58 17.65 5.55 7.15
C VAL A 58 18.33 5.77 8.49
N MET A 59 19.65 5.66 8.50
CA MET A 59 20.51 6.02 9.62
C MET A 59 21.50 7.06 9.12
N GLY A 60 21.62 8.16 9.86
CA GLY A 60 22.48 9.24 9.42
C GLY A 60 23.26 9.89 10.55
N THR A 61 24.43 10.38 10.19
CA THR A 61 25.21 11.31 11.00
C THR A 61 25.43 12.59 10.18
N LYS A 62 26.00 13.61 10.77
CA LYS A 62 26.35 14.83 10.03
C LYS A 62 27.31 14.61 8.84
N LYS A 63 27.95 13.42 8.76
CA LYS A 63 28.98 13.11 7.76
C LYS A 63 28.60 12.00 6.79
N SER A 64 27.63 11.16 7.12
CA SER A 64 27.22 10.02 6.28
C SER A 64 25.76 9.67 6.49
N VAL A 65 25.13 9.19 5.43
CA VAL A 65 23.76 8.65 5.43
C VAL A 65 23.81 7.24 4.93
N ALA A 66 23.31 6.29 5.71
CA ALA A 66 23.14 4.90 5.30
C ALA A 66 21.65 4.57 5.20
N CYS A 67 21.24 4.06 4.05
CA CYS A 67 19.89 3.56 3.83
C CYS A 67 19.90 2.03 3.97
N SER A 68 18.89 1.48 4.62
CA SER A 68 18.62 0.04 4.51
C SER A 68 17.93 -0.26 3.17
N ASP A 69 18.04 -1.50 2.71
CA ASP A 69 17.24 -1.95 1.59
C ASP A 69 15.75 -1.70 1.85
N LEU A 70 15.02 -1.34 0.82
CA LEU A 70 13.57 -1.34 0.86
C LEU A 70 13.11 -2.77 0.65
N SER A 71 12.45 -3.35 1.63
CA SER A 71 11.91 -4.71 1.58
C SER A 71 10.39 -4.67 1.50
N ILE A 72 9.82 -5.50 0.62
CA ILE A 72 8.37 -5.66 0.47
C ILE A 72 7.97 -7.11 0.68
N MET A 73 6.72 -7.31 1.08
CA MET A 73 6.02 -8.58 0.97
C MET A 73 4.85 -8.43 0.00
N LYS A 74 4.63 -9.43 -0.84
CA LYS A 74 3.54 -9.50 -1.81
C LYS A 74 3.04 -10.93 -1.95
N TYR A 75 1.83 -11.14 -2.45
CA TYR A 75 1.42 -12.46 -2.90
C TYR A 75 2.14 -12.83 -4.19
N LEU A 76 2.28 -14.14 -4.45
CA LEU A 76 2.81 -14.65 -5.71
C LEU A 76 1.91 -14.17 -6.86
N ASP A 77 2.53 -13.53 -7.85
CA ASP A 77 1.87 -13.04 -9.06
C ASP A 77 2.81 -13.12 -10.27
N GLN A 78 2.40 -12.57 -11.40
CA GLN A 78 3.19 -12.60 -12.65
C GLN A 78 4.52 -11.84 -12.56
N ALA A 79 4.69 -10.92 -11.60
CA ALA A 79 5.95 -10.21 -11.37
C ALA A 79 7.02 -11.10 -10.72
N GLY A 80 6.63 -12.13 -9.96
CA GLY A 80 7.56 -12.97 -9.20
C GLY A 80 8.71 -13.52 -10.03
N PRO A 81 8.44 -14.28 -11.12
CA PRO A 81 9.52 -14.83 -11.97
C PRO A 81 10.44 -13.76 -12.57
N LEU A 82 9.88 -12.58 -12.92
CA LEU A 82 10.65 -11.48 -13.50
C LEU A 82 11.55 -10.82 -12.44
N LEU A 83 11.07 -10.65 -11.21
CA LEU A 83 11.86 -10.16 -10.09
C LEU A 83 13.00 -11.11 -9.72
N TRP A 84 12.77 -12.42 -9.82
CA TRP A 84 13.82 -13.43 -9.65
C TRP A 84 14.92 -13.29 -10.70
N VAL A 85 14.56 -13.14 -11.97
CA VAL A 85 15.51 -12.93 -13.05
C VAL A 85 16.26 -11.60 -12.85
N ALA A 86 15.56 -10.54 -12.49
CA ALA A 86 16.17 -9.23 -12.20
C ALA A 86 17.19 -9.32 -11.06
N ALA A 87 16.89 -10.07 -10.00
CA ALA A 87 17.82 -10.33 -8.90
C ALA A 87 19.07 -11.09 -9.37
N ALA A 88 18.87 -12.18 -10.13
CA ALA A 88 19.95 -13.03 -10.64
C ALA A 88 20.89 -12.26 -11.58
N LEU A 89 20.35 -11.38 -12.43
CA LEU A 89 21.13 -10.60 -13.40
C LEU A 89 21.67 -9.30 -12.82
N GLY A 90 21.30 -8.93 -11.60
CA GLY A 90 21.67 -7.64 -11.02
C GLY A 90 21.13 -6.44 -11.80
N GLN A 91 19.93 -6.58 -12.37
CA GLN A 91 19.29 -5.55 -13.19
C GLN A 91 19.09 -4.28 -12.36
N VAL A 92 19.41 -3.13 -12.97
CA VAL A 92 19.20 -1.80 -12.38
C VAL A 92 17.99 -1.15 -13.02
N PHE A 93 17.10 -0.63 -12.19
CA PHE A 93 15.92 0.13 -12.59
C PHE A 93 16.18 1.62 -12.33
N PRO A 94 15.97 2.51 -13.33
CA PRO A 94 16.17 3.94 -13.14
C PRO A 94 15.37 4.52 -11.98
N GLU A 95 14.09 4.15 -11.90
CA GLU A 95 13.18 4.53 -10.83
C GLU A 95 12.19 3.38 -10.57
N ILE A 96 11.93 3.10 -9.31
CA ILE A 96 10.80 2.29 -8.84
C ILE A 96 9.90 3.20 -8.01
N ARG A 97 8.59 3.11 -8.20
CA ARG A 97 7.62 3.94 -7.51
C ARG A 97 6.69 3.10 -6.65
N ILE A 98 6.44 3.55 -5.43
CA ILE A 98 5.51 2.90 -4.50
C ILE A 98 4.52 3.92 -4.00
N GLU A 99 3.24 3.59 -4.08
CA GLU A 99 2.15 4.46 -3.64
C GLU A 99 1.29 3.78 -2.59
N LEU A 100 1.13 4.46 -1.45
CA LEU A 100 0.14 4.12 -0.45
C LEU A 100 -1.13 4.89 -0.76
N VAL A 101 -2.19 4.17 -1.12
CA VAL A 101 -3.42 4.72 -1.67
C VAL A 101 -4.58 4.54 -0.71
N ARG A 102 -5.40 5.57 -0.58
CA ARG A 102 -6.69 5.50 0.08
C ARG A 102 -7.76 5.15 -0.97
N PRO A 103 -8.40 3.96 -0.90
CA PRO A 103 -9.44 3.57 -1.85
C PRO A 103 -10.61 4.54 -1.86
N GLY A 104 -11.25 4.70 -3.03
CA GLY A 104 -12.45 5.52 -3.19
C GLY A 104 -12.22 7.01 -3.39
N LEU A 105 -10.98 7.48 -3.41
CA LEU A 105 -10.61 8.83 -3.80
C LEU A 105 -9.93 8.83 -5.17
N SER A 106 -10.39 9.66 -6.08
CA SER A 106 -9.66 9.99 -7.31
C SER A 106 -8.33 10.63 -6.89
N ASN A 107 -7.19 10.08 -7.34
CA ASN A 107 -5.86 10.45 -6.88
C ASN A 107 -5.64 10.29 -5.35
N GLY A 108 -6.15 9.18 -4.78
CA GLY A 108 -6.06 8.90 -3.35
C GLY A 108 -4.66 8.55 -2.82
N VAL A 109 -3.58 8.96 -3.50
CA VAL A 109 -2.21 8.70 -3.09
C VAL A 109 -1.88 9.53 -1.85
N LEU A 110 -1.81 8.89 -0.70
CA LEU A 110 -1.43 9.51 0.57
C LEU A 110 0.09 9.66 0.69
N TYR A 111 0.82 8.62 0.27
CA TYR A 111 2.27 8.59 0.39
C TYR A 111 2.88 8.03 -0.89
N ASP A 112 3.79 8.79 -1.48
CA ASP A 112 4.55 8.44 -2.69
C ASP A 112 6.01 8.23 -2.29
N ILE A 113 6.56 7.09 -2.67
CA ILE A 113 7.96 6.72 -2.47
C ILE A 113 8.56 6.44 -3.83
N ARG A 114 9.67 7.08 -4.13
CA ARG A 114 10.45 6.81 -5.34
C ARG A 114 11.87 6.45 -4.95
N ILE A 115 12.33 5.31 -5.39
CA ILE A 115 13.72 4.88 -5.24
C ILE A 115 14.40 4.90 -6.60
N ASN A 116 15.58 5.51 -6.67
CA ASN A 116 16.32 5.71 -7.92
C ASN A 116 17.56 4.84 -7.98
N ASN A 117 17.89 4.39 -9.19
CA ASN A 117 18.96 3.44 -9.46
C ASN A 117 18.84 2.21 -8.54
N ALA A 118 17.63 1.67 -8.55
CA ALA A 118 17.26 0.55 -7.70
C ALA A 118 17.68 -0.79 -8.31
N LYS A 119 18.09 -1.72 -7.44
CA LYS A 119 18.50 -3.06 -7.83
C LYS A 119 17.86 -4.07 -6.90
N VAL A 120 17.30 -5.16 -7.44
CA VAL A 120 16.81 -6.27 -6.62
C VAL A 120 18.01 -6.96 -5.97
N THR A 121 18.06 -6.96 -4.65
CA THR A 121 19.12 -7.61 -3.85
C THR A 121 18.73 -8.99 -3.38
N SER A 122 17.44 -9.22 -3.18
CA SER A 122 16.92 -10.54 -2.79
C SER A 122 15.48 -10.72 -3.28
N SER A 123 15.15 -11.95 -3.68
CA SER A 123 13.78 -12.37 -3.96
C SER A 123 13.59 -13.79 -3.44
N GLN A 124 12.63 -13.98 -2.55
CA GLN A 124 12.37 -15.24 -1.87
C GLN A 124 10.88 -15.55 -1.92
N THR A 125 10.53 -16.78 -2.29
CA THR A 125 9.14 -17.26 -2.26
C THR A 125 8.98 -18.21 -1.09
N SER A 126 7.94 -17.98 -0.29
CA SER A 126 7.51 -18.89 0.77
C SER A 126 6.13 -19.46 0.44
N GLY A 127 6.04 -20.79 0.41
CA GLY A 127 4.79 -21.53 0.19
C GLY A 127 4.26 -22.12 1.48
N SER A 128 2.93 -22.05 1.64
CA SER A 128 2.18 -22.78 2.66
C SER A 128 0.92 -23.36 2.01
N SER A 129 0.02 -23.96 2.78
CA SER A 129 -1.29 -24.39 2.30
C SER A 129 -2.21 -23.23 1.89
N GLU A 130 -1.84 -21.99 2.23
CA GLU A 130 -2.51 -20.76 1.83
C GLU A 130 -1.82 -20.15 0.58
N LEU A 131 -2.23 -18.93 0.19
CA LEU A 131 -1.62 -18.22 -0.92
C LEU A 131 -0.11 -17.99 -0.65
N PRO A 132 0.78 -18.44 -1.55
CA PRO A 132 2.21 -18.20 -1.41
C PRO A 132 2.53 -16.70 -1.39
N ALA A 133 3.51 -16.34 -0.58
CA ALA A 133 4.00 -14.97 -0.48
C ALA A 133 5.45 -14.87 -0.93
N GLU A 134 5.81 -13.70 -1.39
CA GLU A 134 7.17 -13.35 -1.80
C GLU A 134 7.70 -12.18 -0.96
N SER A 135 8.96 -12.30 -0.56
CA SER A 135 9.72 -11.21 0.04
C SER A 135 10.78 -10.75 -0.94
N VAL A 136 10.75 -9.46 -1.29
CA VAL A 136 11.69 -8.88 -2.26
C VAL A 136 12.34 -7.65 -1.64
N SER A 137 13.67 -7.54 -1.79
CA SER A 137 14.44 -6.42 -1.28
C SER A 137 15.15 -5.68 -2.40
N PHE A 138 15.24 -4.37 -2.25
CA PHE A 138 15.84 -3.46 -3.23
C PHE A 138 16.86 -2.56 -2.54
N SER A 139 18.10 -2.54 -3.03
CA SER A 139 19.04 -1.46 -2.74
C SER A 139 18.79 -0.31 -3.71
N TYR A 140 19.16 0.90 -3.36
CA TYR A 140 18.95 2.11 -4.17
C TYR A 140 19.96 3.20 -3.81
N GLN A 141 20.17 4.15 -4.73
CA GLN A 141 21.11 5.27 -4.53
C GLN A 141 20.45 6.49 -3.88
N SER A 142 19.16 6.69 -4.11
CA SER A 142 18.41 7.75 -3.46
C SER A 142 16.96 7.37 -3.29
N ILE A 143 16.33 7.99 -2.30
CA ILE A 143 14.91 7.85 -2.02
C ILE A 143 14.26 9.21 -1.90
N THR A 144 13.12 9.38 -2.55
CA THR A 144 12.26 10.56 -2.43
C THR A 144 10.95 10.15 -1.79
N LEU A 145 10.56 10.86 -0.75
CA LEU A 145 9.35 10.63 0.03
C LEU A 145 8.45 11.84 -0.08
N THR A 146 7.19 11.62 -0.44
CA THR A 146 6.17 12.68 -0.49
C THR A 146 4.94 12.24 0.29
N TYR A 147 4.56 13.00 1.33
CA TYR A 147 3.33 12.81 2.05
C TYR A 147 2.30 13.86 1.62
N ASN A 148 1.21 13.42 1.00
CA ASN A 148 0.12 14.30 0.60
C ASN A 148 -0.82 14.55 1.78
N ILE A 149 -1.15 15.81 2.00
CA ILE A 149 -1.84 16.29 3.21
C ILE A 149 -3.35 16.23 2.98
N PRO A 150 -4.10 15.44 3.78
CA PRO A 150 -5.57 15.44 3.69
C PRO A 150 -6.14 16.72 4.31
N ASP A 151 -7.10 17.34 3.62
CA ASP A 151 -7.91 18.42 4.18
C ASP A 151 -9.06 17.89 5.06
N ALA A 152 -9.84 18.80 5.63
CA ALA A 152 -10.97 18.46 6.49
C ALA A 152 -12.09 17.68 5.76
N LYS A 153 -12.11 17.71 4.43
CA LYS A 153 -13.04 16.96 3.58
C LYS A 153 -12.46 15.65 3.06
N GLY A 154 -11.19 15.38 3.38
CA GLY A 154 -10.46 14.18 2.96
C GLY A 154 -9.81 14.27 1.59
N ALA A 155 -9.87 15.43 0.90
CA ALA A 155 -9.12 15.63 -0.34
C ALA A 155 -7.61 15.76 -0.04
N LEU A 156 -6.78 15.17 -0.91
CA LEU A 156 -5.33 15.16 -0.74
C LEU A 156 -4.69 16.32 -1.51
N HIS A 157 -3.86 17.10 -0.82
CA HIS A 157 -3.07 18.18 -1.38
C HIS A 157 -1.61 17.76 -1.48
N PRO A 158 -0.90 18.10 -2.57
CA PRO A 158 0.50 17.73 -2.75
C PRO A 158 1.37 18.21 -1.57
N GLY A 159 2.13 17.29 -0.99
CA GLY A 159 3.17 17.60 -0.01
C GLY A 159 4.48 18.02 -0.67
N VAL A 160 5.43 18.45 0.14
CA VAL A 160 6.78 18.80 -0.32
C VAL A 160 7.63 17.53 -0.37
N PRO A 161 8.16 17.13 -1.56
CA PRO A 161 9.04 15.99 -1.66
C PRO A 161 10.33 16.18 -0.84
N GLN A 162 10.76 15.13 -0.16
CA GLN A 162 12.03 15.09 0.57
C GLN A 162 12.91 14.00 -0.03
N THR A 163 14.10 14.36 -0.48
CA THR A 163 15.02 13.41 -1.11
C THR A 163 16.25 13.18 -0.23
N ILE A 164 16.63 11.93 -0.10
CA ILE A 164 17.84 11.50 0.62
C ILE A 164 18.70 10.70 -0.35
N SER A 165 19.99 11.06 -0.43
CA SER A 165 21.00 10.26 -1.13
C SER A 165 21.63 9.27 -0.17
N CYS A 166 21.68 8.01 -0.55
CA CYS A 166 22.25 6.91 0.22
C CYS A 166 23.72 6.70 -0.18
N GLN A 167 24.59 6.52 0.79
CA GLN A 167 26.04 6.30 0.58
C GLN A 167 26.45 4.92 1.11
#